data_a401af75feb8a91a1522bf6aa7a167b8
#
_entry.id   a401af75feb8a91a1522bf6aa7a167b8
#
_cell.length_a   1.000
_cell.length_b   1.000
_cell.length_c   1.000
_cell.angle_alpha   90.00
_cell.angle_beta   90.00
_cell.angle_gamma   90.00
#
_symmetry.space_group_name_H-M   'P 1'
#
loop_
_entity.id
_entity.type
_entity.pdbx_description
1 polymer ?
#
loop_
_entity_poly.entity_id
_entity_poly.type
_entity_poly.pdbx_seq_one_letter_code
_entity_poly.pdbx_strand_id
1 'polypeptide(L)'
;MMETQNNFAIGSIPKHIMSIAGPMIVAQLINVLYNVIDRIYIGRIPHVATLAMGGLGICLPIISIVMAFANLFGMGGSPLCSIARGQGKNDDAEEIMGNSFALLVIFGIILTIISFIFKEDILWAFGASKHTISYALDYLSIYLIGTIFVLVSLGMNSFINSQGFAKVGMMTVLIGAVLNIVLDPLFIFVLHMNVKGAAIATVISQGISALWTLQFLTGKQTILKLRKKYFKLNFYYVKRIFSLGTAGFMMGITNSIVTIVCNSTLQAYGGDLYIAIMTIINSIREIAQLPGQGMANACQPVLGYNYGAKEYKRVLSGIKFVTIVAFLMMFVIWLAITLFPEFFIQIFTHNQKIITHGITSLHLYFFGFFMMTFQMVGQSTAVGLGKSKQAIFFSIFRKVIIVAPLTVILPKFIGINGVFIAEAISNFIGGGACYITMWLTIGRKLQQKCKETV
;
A
#
# COMPACT_ATOMS: atom_id res chain seq x y z
N MET A 1 -15.22 26.17 -14.20
CA MET A 1 -15.13 26.17 -12.72
C MET A 1 -14.42 24.93 -12.12
N MET A 2 -14.59 23.71 -12.65
CA MET A 2 -13.88 22.53 -12.12
C MET A 2 -12.37 22.47 -12.45
N GLU A 3 -11.94 22.97 -13.60
CA GLU A 3 -10.50 23.02 -13.96
C GLU A 3 -9.67 23.90 -13.02
N THR A 4 -10.25 24.94 -12.45
CA THR A 4 -9.55 25.82 -11.50
C THR A 4 -9.40 25.21 -10.11
N GLN A 5 -10.29 24.31 -9.70
CA GLN A 5 -10.23 23.69 -8.35
C GLN A 5 -9.09 22.67 -8.19
N ASN A 6 -8.65 22.00 -9.27
CA ASN A 6 -7.61 20.97 -9.23
C ASN A 6 -6.33 21.35 -9.98
N ASN A 7 -6.11 22.66 -10.20
CA ASN A 7 -4.85 23.18 -10.71
C ASN A 7 -3.84 23.33 -9.58
N PHE A 8 -2.93 22.36 -9.45
CA PHE A 8 -1.93 22.34 -8.38
C PHE A 8 -0.84 23.41 -8.50
N ALA A 9 -0.76 24.11 -9.64
CA ALA A 9 0.16 25.25 -9.81
C ALA A 9 -0.34 26.53 -9.13
N ILE A 10 -1.64 26.62 -8.79
CA ILE A 10 -2.26 27.82 -8.22
C ILE A 10 -2.69 27.52 -6.77
N GLY A 11 -2.65 28.52 -5.90
CA GLY A 11 -3.09 28.39 -4.51
C GLY A 11 -2.05 27.78 -3.58
N SER A 12 -2.48 27.41 -2.37
CA SER A 12 -1.62 26.92 -1.29
C SER A 12 -1.26 25.43 -1.46
N ILE A 13 0.02 25.11 -1.50
CA ILE A 13 0.52 23.73 -1.58
C ILE A 13 0.07 22.89 -0.35
N PRO A 14 0.17 23.38 0.89
CA PRO A 14 -0.37 22.68 2.04
C PRO A 14 -1.84 22.29 1.89
N LYS A 15 -2.67 23.20 1.39
CA LYS A 15 -4.09 22.95 1.20
C LYS A 15 -4.35 21.86 0.16
N HIS A 16 -3.60 21.86 -0.96
CA HIS A 16 -3.71 20.81 -1.97
C HIS A 16 -3.30 19.44 -1.42
N ILE A 17 -2.18 19.36 -0.71
CA ILE A 17 -1.71 18.10 -0.14
C ILE A 17 -2.69 17.57 0.90
N MET A 18 -3.17 18.43 1.83
CA MET A 18 -4.11 18.02 2.87
C MET A 18 -5.47 17.59 2.31
N SER A 19 -5.95 18.24 1.24
CA SER A 19 -7.21 17.86 0.57
C SER A 19 -7.15 16.47 -0.08
N ILE A 20 -5.95 15.98 -0.39
CA ILE A 20 -5.73 14.62 -0.92
C ILE A 20 -5.41 13.66 0.24
N ALA A 21 -4.57 14.07 1.19
CA ALA A 21 -4.10 13.22 2.29
C ALA A 21 -5.25 12.75 3.19
N GLY A 22 -6.15 13.66 3.60
CA GLY A 22 -7.26 13.32 4.47
C GLY A 22 -8.12 12.17 3.93
N PRO A 23 -8.72 12.31 2.73
CA PRO A 23 -9.48 11.22 2.12
C PRO A 23 -8.67 9.93 1.92
N MET A 24 -7.38 10.02 1.54
CA MET A 24 -6.54 8.83 1.36
C MET A 24 -6.27 8.09 2.67
N ILE A 25 -6.03 8.80 3.77
CA ILE A 25 -5.86 8.19 5.10
C ILE A 25 -7.15 7.50 5.54
N VAL A 26 -8.29 8.18 5.38
CA VAL A 26 -9.61 7.60 5.70
C VAL A 26 -9.88 6.36 4.85
N ALA A 27 -9.58 6.38 3.55
CA ALA A 27 -9.73 5.22 2.68
C ALA A 27 -8.89 4.02 3.16
N GLN A 28 -7.64 4.26 3.57
CA GLN A 28 -6.77 3.20 4.09
C GLN A 28 -7.30 2.63 5.43
N LEU A 29 -7.80 3.48 6.32
CA LEU A 29 -8.43 3.02 7.57
C LEU A 29 -9.67 2.17 7.29
N ILE A 30 -10.53 2.60 6.37
CA ILE A 30 -11.71 1.82 5.94
C ILE A 30 -11.27 0.46 5.39
N ASN A 31 -10.22 0.41 4.58
CA ASN A 31 -9.70 -0.83 4.02
C ASN A 31 -9.18 -1.80 5.09
N VAL A 32 -8.48 -1.29 6.10
CA VAL A 32 -8.04 -2.13 7.24
C VAL A 32 -9.23 -2.65 8.03
N LEU A 33 -10.20 -1.79 8.35
CA LEU A 33 -11.40 -2.18 9.09
C LEU A 33 -12.21 -3.24 8.34
N TYR A 34 -12.42 -3.05 7.05
CA TYR A 34 -13.14 -4.01 6.22
C TYR A 34 -12.46 -5.39 6.22
N ASN A 35 -11.12 -5.44 6.06
CA ASN A 35 -10.37 -6.70 6.10
C ASN A 35 -10.49 -7.43 7.46
N VAL A 36 -10.58 -6.67 8.55
CA VAL A 36 -10.80 -7.24 9.89
C VAL A 36 -12.22 -7.81 10.01
N ILE A 37 -13.23 -7.07 9.55
CA ILE A 37 -14.64 -7.49 9.62
C ILE A 37 -14.89 -8.75 8.78
N ASP A 38 -14.34 -8.82 7.57
CA ASP A 38 -14.42 -9.99 6.69
C ASP A 38 -13.87 -11.25 7.39
N ARG A 39 -12.69 -11.13 8.03
CA ARG A 39 -12.11 -12.23 8.82
C ARG A 39 -12.97 -12.62 10.02
N ILE A 40 -13.62 -11.67 10.68
CA ILE A 40 -14.53 -11.95 11.80
C ILE A 40 -15.74 -12.77 11.30
N TYR A 41 -16.32 -12.42 10.15
CA TYR A 41 -17.43 -13.19 9.59
C TYR A 41 -17.01 -14.61 9.21
N ILE A 42 -15.88 -14.78 8.51
CA ILE A 42 -15.36 -16.11 8.17
C ILE A 42 -15.05 -16.93 9.43
N GLY A 43 -14.47 -16.30 10.47
CA GLY A 43 -14.16 -16.93 11.74
C GLY A 43 -15.41 -17.30 12.60
N ARG A 44 -16.60 -16.87 12.17
CA ARG A 44 -17.88 -17.20 12.83
C ARG A 44 -18.73 -18.20 12.05
N ILE A 45 -18.23 -18.76 10.95
CA ILE A 45 -18.94 -19.80 10.18
C ILE A 45 -19.13 -21.04 11.04
N PRO A 46 -20.39 -21.50 11.29
CA PRO A 46 -20.66 -22.65 12.17
C PRO A 46 -19.93 -23.91 11.68
N HIS A 47 -19.39 -24.70 12.61
CA HIS A 47 -18.71 -25.98 12.41
C HIS A 47 -17.40 -25.98 11.62
N VAL A 48 -17.10 -24.93 10.84
CA VAL A 48 -15.93 -24.92 9.94
C VAL A 48 -15.04 -23.69 10.10
N ALA A 49 -15.28 -22.82 11.08
CA ALA A 49 -14.57 -21.55 11.29
C ALA A 49 -13.04 -21.67 11.18
N THR A 50 -12.44 -22.61 11.92
CA THR A 50 -10.97 -22.80 11.95
C THR A 50 -10.44 -23.23 10.59
N LEU A 51 -11.14 -24.16 9.89
CA LEU A 51 -10.74 -24.65 8.58
C LEU A 51 -10.94 -23.59 7.50
N ALA A 52 -12.02 -22.82 7.58
CA ALA A 52 -12.33 -21.70 6.69
C ALA A 52 -11.28 -20.59 6.81
N MET A 53 -10.92 -20.21 8.05
CA MET A 53 -9.85 -19.23 8.31
C MET A 53 -8.49 -19.72 7.82
N GLY A 54 -8.19 -21.01 8.02
CA GLY A 54 -6.97 -21.63 7.49
C GLY A 54 -6.94 -21.61 5.98
N GLY A 55 -8.05 -21.95 5.32
CA GLY A 55 -8.20 -21.88 3.86
C GLY A 55 -8.00 -20.47 3.31
N LEU A 56 -8.63 -19.46 3.92
CA LEU A 56 -8.42 -18.05 3.56
C LEU A 56 -6.97 -17.62 3.74
N GLY A 57 -6.34 -17.99 4.87
CA GLY A 57 -4.94 -17.66 5.15
C GLY A 57 -3.98 -18.14 4.07
N ILE A 58 -4.23 -19.32 3.50
CA ILE A 58 -3.44 -19.90 2.41
C ILE A 58 -3.64 -19.12 1.09
N CYS A 59 -4.80 -18.48 0.90
CA CYS A 59 -5.07 -17.66 -0.30
C CYS A 59 -4.40 -16.27 -0.23
N LEU A 60 -4.04 -15.76 0.96
CA LEU A 60 -3.50 -14.40 1.13
C LEU A 60 -2.27 -14.08 0.27
N PRO A 61 -1.29 -14.98 0.05
CA PRO A 61 -0.17 -14.68 -0.85
C PRO A 61 -0.61 -14.39 -2.28
N ILE A 62 -1.61 -15.13 -2.81
CA ILE A 62 -2.14 -14.89 -4.16
C ILE A 62 -2.85 -13.54 -4.23
N ILE A 63 -3.67 -13.23 -3.23
CA ILE A 63 -4.34 -11.92 -3.10
C ILE A 63 -3.31 -10.80 -3.08
N SER A 64 -2.20 -10.97 -2.34
CA SER A 64 -1.12 -10.00 -2.26
C SER A 64 -0.40 -9.81 -3.60
N ILE A 65 -0.22 -10.88 -4.38
CA ILE A 65 0.34 -10.79 -5.74
C ILE A 65 -0.58 -9.96 -6.64
N VAL A 66 -1.89 -10.21 -6.62
CA VAL A 66 -2.87 -9.43 -7.39
C VAL A 66 -2.79 -7.94 -7.02
N MET A 67 -2.75 -7.62 -5.72
CA MET A 67 -2.60 -6.23 -5.25
C MET A 67 -1.26 -5.60 -5.69
N ALA A 68 -0.17 -6.37 -5.70
CA ALA A 68 1.12 -5.91 -6.16
C ALA A 68 1.09 -5.50 -7.65
N PHE A 69 0.39 -6.25 -8.50
CA PHE A 69 0.21 -5.88 -9.90
C PHE A 69 -0.71 -4.68 -10.09
N ALA A 70 -1.76 -4.53 -9.27
CA ALA A 70 -2.58 -3.32 -9.27
C ALA A 70 -1.73 -2.06 -8.95
N ASN A 71 -0.87 -2.16 -7.94
CA ASN A 71 0.07 -1.10 -7.58
C ASN A 71 1.15 -0.88 -8.64
N LEU A 72 1.66 -1.94 -9.29
CA LEU A 72 2.66 -1.84 -10.36
C LEU A 72 2.19 -0.90 -11.46
N PHE A 73 0.96 -1.05 -11.92
CA PHE A 73 0.44 -0.26 -13.04
C PHE A 73 -0.25 1.03 -12.58
N GLY A 74 -0.92 1.01 -11.43
CA GLY A 74 -1.58 2.18 -10.86
C GLY A 74 -0.57 3.23 -10.36
N MET A 75 0.31 2.82 -9.44
CA MET A 75 1.35 3.72 -8.89
C MET A 75 2.50 3.94 -9.87
N GLY A 76 2.68 3.08 -10.88
CA GLY A 76 3.64 3.30 -11.96
C GLY A 76 3.19 4.36 -12.95
N GLY A 77 1.89 4.40 -13.27
CA GLY A 77 1.33 5.34 -14.25
C GLY A 77 0.90 6.68 -13.66
N SER A 78 0.30 6.70 -12.48
CA SER A 78 -0.31 7.90 -11.91
C SER A 78 0.66 9.07 -11.67
N PRO A 79 1.92 8.91 -11.22
CA PRO A 79 2.86 10.04 -11.13
C PRO A 79 3.29 10.54 -12.51
N LEU A 80 3.47 9.65 -13.50
CA LEU A 80 3.79 10.05 -14.88
C LEU A 80 2.65 10.88 -15.50
N CYS A 81 1.41 10.46 -15.23
CA CYS A 81 0.20 11.18 -15.62
C CYS A 81 0.16 12.60 -14.99
N SER A 82 0.49 12.73 -13.69
CA SER A 82 0.56 14.01 -13.01
C SER A 82 1.64 14.93 -13.60
N ILE A 83 2.81 14.39 -13.94
CA ILE A 83 3.90 15.13 -14.57
C ILE A 83 3.48 15.62 -15.96
N ALA A 84 2.91 14.75 -16.80
CA ALA A 84 2.44 15.08 -18.13
C ALA A 84 1.35 16.17 -18.11
N ARG A 85 0.41 16.05 -17.17
CA ARG A 85 -0.63 17.05 -16.92
C ARG A 85 -0.03 18.41 -16.52
N GLY A 86 0.99 18.42 -15.65
CA GLY A 86 1.71 19.64 -15.27
C GLY A 86 2.45 20.30 -16.43
N GLN A 87 2.88 19.52 -17.43
CA GLN A 87 3.47 20.00 -18.67
C GLN A 87 2.44 20.55 -19.67
N GLY A 88 1.15 20.50 -19.36
CA GLY A 88 0.06 20.83 -20.28
C GLY A 88 -0.21 19.76 -21.36
N LYS A 89 0.40 18.58 -21.26
CA LYS A 89 0.29 17.47 -22.22
C LYS A 89 -0.81 16.50 -21.80
N ASN A 90 -2.06 16.94 -21.89
CA ASN A 90 -3.19 16.15 -21.44
C ASN A 90 -3.39 14.87 -22.29
N ASP A 91 -3.09 14.90 -23.57
CA ASP A 91 -3.15 13.71 -24.44
C ASP A 91 -2.14 12.63 -23.99
N ASP A 92 -0.90 13.03 -23.68
CA ASP A 92 0.12 12.13 -23.13
C ASP A 92 -0.35 11.53 -21.77
N ALA A 93 -0.98 12.36 -20.92
CA ALA A 93 -1.49 11.91 -19.63
C ALA A 93 -2.66 10.91 -19.77
N GLU A 94 -3.58 11.15 -20.72
CA GLU A 94 -4.67 10.22 -21.07
C GLU A 94 -4.12 8.92 -21.68
N GLU A 95 -3.06 8.99 -22.50
CA GLU A 95 -2.41 7.81 -23.09
C GLU A 95 -1.71 6.96 -22.03
N ILE A 96 -1.00 7.58 -21.07
CA ILE A 96 -0.41 6.88 -19.91
C ILE A 96 -1.50 6.16 -19.10
N MET A 97 -2.62 6.84 -18.85
CA MET A 97 -3.76 6.25 -18.12
C MET A 97 -4.38 5.09 -18.91
N GLY A 98 -4.59 5.25 -20.22
CA GLY A 98 -5.12 4.22 -21.11
C GLY A 98 -4.21 2.98 -21.21
N ASN A 99 -2.90 3.21 -21.32
CA ASN A 99 -1.92 2.11 -21.32
C ASN A 99 -1.88 1.38 -19.96
N SER A 100 -1.95 2.11 -18.83
CA SER A 100 -2.03 1.49 -17.51
C SER A 100 -3.29 0.65 -17.35
N PHE A 101 -4.44 1.14 -17.84
CA PHE A 101 -5.69 0.37 -17.84
C PHE A 101 -5.58 -0.91 -18.68
N ALA A 102 -5.03 -0.81 -19.90
CA ALA A 102 -4.82 -1.96 -20.75
C ALA A 102 -3.90 -3.02 -20.09
N LEU A 103 -2.81 -2.57 -19.42
CA LEU A 103 -1.92 -3.45 -18.67
C LEU A 103 -2.63 -4.11 -17.49
N LEU A 104 -3.46 -3.38 -16.74
CA LEU A 104 -4.25 -3.96 -15.65
C LEU A 104 -5.19 -5.06 -16.16
N VAL A 105 -5.85 -4.85 -17.29
CA VAL A 105 -6.74 -5.85 -17.88
C VAL A 105 -5.95 -7.05 -18.41
N ILE A 106 -4.88 -6.82 -19.18
CA ILE A 106 -4.05 -7.89 -19.74
C ILE A 106 -3.45 -8.76 -18.65
N PHE A 107 -2.81 -8.14 -17.65
CA PHE A 107 -2.23 -8.88 -16.53
C PHE A 107 -3.30 -9.50 -15.63
N GLY A 108 -4.48 -8.88 -15.51
CA GLY A 108 -5.62 -9.46 -14.84
C GLY A 108 -6.05 -10.79 -15.50
N ILE A 109 -6.16 -10.82 -16.82
CA ILE A 109 -6.46 -12.02 -17.58
C ILE A 109 -5.36 -13.08 -17.41
N ILE A 110 -4.09 -12.67 -17.58
CA ILE A 110 -2.92 -13.57 -17.44
C ILE A 110 -2.88 -14.19 -16.04
N LEU A 111 -2.99 -13.36 -15.00
CA LEU A 111 -2.98 -13.83 -13.61
C LEU A 111 -4.16 -14.76 -13.31
N THR A 112 -5.36 -14.42 -13.81
CA THR A 112 -6.53 -15.29 -13.67
C THR A 112 -6.29 -16.65 -14.32
N ILE A 113 -5.84 -16.68 -15.58
CA ILE A 113 -5.62 -17.93 -16.31
C ILE A 113 -4.53 -18.77 -15.63
N ILE A 114 -3.36 -18.19 -15.35
CA ILE A 114 -2.25 -18.93 -14.73
C ILE A 114 -2.66 -19.44 -13.35
N SER A 115 -3.23 -18.57 -12.51
CA SER A 115 -3.63 -18.97 -11.16
C SER A 115 -4.77 -19.98 -11.18
N PHE A 116 -5.68 -19.93 -12.16
CA PHE A 116 -6.77 -20.90 -12.28
C PHE A 116 -6.30 -22.28 -12.70
N ILE A 117 -5.31 -22.35 -13.61
CA ILE A 117 -4.70 -23.62 -14.07
C ILE A 117 -3.92 -24.27 -12.92
N PHE A 118 -3.12 -23.49 -12.19
CA PHE A 118 -2.22 -24.00 -11.15
C PHE A 118 -2.75 -23.79 -9.73
N LYS A 119 -4.03 -23.47 -9.53
CA LYS A 119 -4.59 -23.11 -8.21
C LYS A 119 -4.33 -24.16 -7.12
N GLU A 120 -4.47 -25.42 -7.46
CA GLU A 120 -4.29 -26.52 -6.53
C GLU A 120 -2.81 -26.67 -6.14
N ASP A 121 -1.91 -26.70 -7.13
CA ASP A 121 -0.45 -26.79 -6.91
C ASP A 121 0.07 -25.60 -6.10
N ILE A 122 -0.41 -24.41 -6.41
CA ILE A 122 -0.03 -23.18 -5.69
C ILE A 122 -0.51 -23.26 -4.22
N LEU A 123 -1.74 -23.69 -3.97
CA LEU A 123 -2.25 -23.81 -2.62
C LEU A 123 -1.49 -24.86 -1.81
N TRP A 124 -1.14 -26.02 -2.41
CA TRP A 124 -0.27 -26.99 -1.75
C TRP A 124 1.12 -26.43 -1.44
N ALA A 125 1.72 -25.70 -2.37
CA ALA A 125 3.01 -25.04 -2.17
C ALA A 125 2.96 -23.98 -1.05
N PHE A 126 1.80 -23.34 -0.83
CA PHE A 126 1.59 -22.37 0.24
C PHE A 126 1.16 -22.99 1.59
N GLY A 127 1.17 -24.31 1.68
CA GLY A 127 0.97 -25.02 2.96
C GLY A 127 -0.47 -25.48 3.20
N ALA A 128 -1.26 -25.71 2.15
CA ALA A 128 -2.56 -26.34 2.30
C ALA A 128 -2.43 -27.73 2.92
N SER A 129 -3.38 -28.10 3.76
CA SER A 129 -3.56 -29.45 4.26
C SER A 129 -4.75 -30.12 3.61
N LYS A 130 -4.88 -31.46 3.75
CA LYS A 130 -6.05 -32.20 3.27
C LYS A 130 -7.38 -31.66 3.79
N HIS A 131 -7.36 -30.99 4.95
CA HIS A 131 -8.56 -30.42 5.59
C HIS A 131 -8.86 -28.99 5.15
N THR A 132 -7.85 -28.20 4.79
CA THR A 132 -8.01 -26.77 4.42
C THR A 132 -8.10 -26.53 2.92
N ILE A 133 -7.59 -27.46 2.09
CA ILE A 133 -7.50 -27.30 0.62
C ILE A 133 -8.88 -27.06 -0.02
N SER A 134 -9.92 -27.75 0.43
CA SER A 134 -11.27 -27.58 -0.12
C SER A 134 -11.79 -26.15 0.08
N TYR A 135 -11.63 -25.60 1.28
CA TYR A 135 -12.05 -24.23 1.61
C TYR A 135 -11.22 -23.18 0.85
N ALA A 136 -9.91 -23.43 0.71
CA ALA A 136 -9.03 -22.56 -0.06
C ALA A 136 -9.41 -22.55 -1.55
N LEU A 137 -9.70 -23.71 -2.15
CA LEU A 137 -10.15 -23.84 -3.54
C LEU A 137 -11.51 -23.16 -3.77
N ASP A 138 -12.43 -23.33 -2.84
CA ASP A 138 -13.76 -22.71 -2.87
C ASP A 138 -13.67 -21.18 -2.89
N TYR A 139 -12.82 -20.60 -2.03
CA TYR A 139 -12.58 -19.17 -2.01
C TYR A 139 -11.83 -18.69 -3.25
N LEU A 140 -10.67 -19.30 -3.53
CA LEU A 140 -9.76 -18.85 -4.57
C LEU A 140 -10.38 -18.93 -5.97
N SER A 141 -11.12 -20.00 -6.28
CA SER A 141 -11.75 -20.16 -7.59
C SER A 141 -12.71 -19.03 -7.93
N ILE A 142 -13.45 -18.54 -6.95
CA ILE A 142 -14.37 -17.41 -7.11
C ILE A 142 -13.60 -16.08 -7.14
N TYR A 143 -12.63 -15.90 -6.23
CA TYR A 143 -11.81 -14.68 -6.16
C TYR A 143 -11.05 -14.43 -7.46
N LEU A 144 -10.52 -15.48 -8.10
CA LEU A 144 -9.78 -15.37 -9.36
C LEU A 144 -10.64 -14.82 -10.51
N ILE A 145 -11.93 -15.12 -10.56
CA ILE A 145 -12.87 -14.54 -11.54
C ILE A 145 -12.95 -13.01 -11.34
N GLY A 146 -12.87 -12.56 -10.09
CA GLY A 146 -12.89 -11.14 -9.72
C GLY A 146 -11.56 -10.41 -9.85
N THR A 147 -10.45 -11.09 -10.18
CA THR A 147 -9.11 -10.49 -10.22
C THR A 147 -9.03 -9.22 -11.06
N ILE A 148 -9.69 -9.21 -12.23
CA ILE A 148 -9.73 -8.03 -13.11
C ILE A 148 -10.40 -6.84 -12.42
N PHE A 149 -11.48 -7.07 -11.68
CA PHE A 149 -12.18 -6.01 -10.95
C PHE A 149 -11.31 -5.44 -9.83
N VAL A 150 -10.59 -6.29 -9.09
CA VAL A 150 -9.63 -5.86 -8.06
C VAL A 150 -8.52 -5.01 -8.68
N LEU A 151 -7.90 -5.47 -9.76
CA LEU A 151 -6.85 -4.75 -10.47
C LEU A 151 -7.34 -3.38 -10.98
N VAL A 152 -8.51 -3.33 -11.58
CA VAL A 152 -9.08 -2.10 -12.14
C VAL A 152 -9.49 -1.14 -11.02
N SER A 153 -10.18 -1.61 -9.98
CA SER A 153 -10.64 -0.74 -8.89
C SER A 153 -9.45 -0.09 -8.17
N LEU A 154 -8.44 -0.85 -7.80
CA LEU A 154 -7.27 -0.34 -7.08
C LEU A 154 -6.32 0.45 -7.99
N GLY A 155 -5.99 -0.11 -9.16
CA GLY A 155 -5.04 0.50 -10.08
C GLY A 155 -5.53 1.81 -10.65
N MET A 156 -6.78 1.85 -11.14
CA MET A 156 -7.36 3.06 -11.73
C MET A 156 -7.75 4.12 -10.69
N ASN A 157 -8.00 3.73 -9.42
CA ASN A 157 -8.21 4.67 -8.33
C ASN A 157 -6.99 5.62 -8.12
N SER A 158 -5.78 5.14 -8.41
CA SER A 158 -4.57 5.96 -8.37
C SER A 158 -4.62 7.13 -9.35
N PHE A 159 -5.30 6.97 -10.51
CA PHE A 159 -5.49 8.03 -11.50
C PHE A 159 -6.59 9.04 -11.10
N ILE A 160 -7.57 8.62 -10.33
CA ILE A 160 -8.55 9.54 -9.71
C ILE A 160 -7.82 10.46 -8.72
N ASN A 161 -6.99 9.87 -7.85
CA ASN A 161 -6.20 10.62 -6.87
C ASN A 161 -5.17 11.55 -7.54
N SER A 162 -4.55 11.13 -8.65
CA SER A 162 -3.58 11.94 -9.39
C SER A 162 -4.17 13.17 -10.05
N GLN A 163 -5.48 13.17 -10.30
CA GLN A 163 -6.22 14.32 -10.79
C GLN A 163 -6.72 15.25 -9.66
N GLY A 164 -6.50 14.89 -8.39
CA GLY A 164 -6.92 15.66 -7.22
C GLY A 164 -8.33 15.33 -6.70
N PHE A 165 -8.99 14.29 -7.24
CA PHE A 165 -10.32 13.86 -6.80
C PHE A 165 -10.26 12.81 -5.68
N ALA A 166 -9.42 13.02 -4.67
CA ALA A 166 -9.19 12.04 -3.61
C ALA A 166 -10.47 11.68 -2.81
N LYS A 167 -11.45 12.58 -2.72
CA LYS A 167 -12.77 12.25 -2.15
C LYS A 167 -13.50 11.18 -2.97
N VAL A 168 -13.42 11.25 -4.31
CA VAL A 168 -14.01 10.23 -5.19
C VAL A 168 -13.24 8.92 -5.05
N GLY A 169 -11.90 9.00 -4.96
CA GLY A 169 -11.05 7.84 -4.69
C GLY A 169 -11.36 7.16 -3.35
N MET A 170 -11.62 7.93 -2.30
CA MET A 170 -12.09 7.42 -1.01
C MET A 170 -13.47 6.74 -1.14
N MET A 171 -14.40 7.34 -1.90
CA MET A 171 -15.72 6.75 -2.13
C MET A 171 -15.64 5.40 -2.85
N THR A 172 -14.67 5.20 -3.76
CA THR A 172 -14.42 3.88 -4.38
C THR A 172 -14.18 2.80 -3.32
N VAL A 173 -13.32 3.10 -2.33
CA VAL A 173 -12.99 2.17 -1.24
C VAL A 173 -14.19 1.99 -0.30
N LEU A 174 -14.87 3.08 0.05
CA LEU A 174 -16.03 3.05 0.94
C LEU A 174 -17.19 2.22 0.36
N ILE A 175 -17.50 2.40 -0.93
CA ILE A 175 -18.55 1.62 -1.62
C ILE A 175 -18.20 0.13 -1.57
N GLY A 176 -16.96 -0.24 -1.90
CA GLY A 176 -16.52 -1.64 -1.84
C GLY A 176 -16.61 -2.21 -0.43
N ALA A 177 -16.12 -1.49 0.58
CA ALA A 177 -16.14 -1.92 1.97
C ALA A 177 -17.56 -2.08 2.52
N VAL A 178 -18.45 -1.09 2.32
CA VAL A 178 -19.82 -1.15 2.80
C VAL A 178 -20.60 -2.29 2.14
N LEU A 179 -20.46 -2.45 0.82
CA LEU A 179 -21.09 -3.56 0.11
C LEU A 179 -20.60 -4.91 0.61
N ASN A 180 -19.31 -5.08 0.81
CA ASN A 180 -18.77 -6.32 1.32
C ASN A 180 -19.28 -6.64 2.74
N ILE A 181 -19.24 -5.66 3.65
CA ILE A 181 -19.77 -5.82 5.03
C ILE A 181 -21.25 -6.23 5.06
N VAL A 182 -22.05 -5.74 4.11
CA VAL A 182 -23.47 -6.08 4.00
C VAL A 182 -23.69 -7.42 3.30
N LEU A 183 -22.93 -7.71 2.24
CA LEU A 183 -23.10 -8.93 1.45
C LEU A 183 -22.51 -10.17 2.12
N ASP A 184 -21.43 -10.04 2.90
CA ASP A 184 -20.82 -11.15 3.62
C ASP A 184 -21.82 -11.91 4.51
N PRO A 185 -22.51 -11.28 5.47
CA PRO A 185 -23.47 -12.00 6.30
C PRO A 185 -24.65 -12.57 5.49
N LEU A 186 -25.06 -11.90 4.42
CA LEU A 186 -26.13 -12.39 3.54
C LEU A 186 -25.70 -13.71 2.85
N PHE A 187 -24.54 -13.74 2.20
CA PHE A 187 -24.09 -14.93 1.48
C PHE A 187 -23.57 -16.01 2.42
N ILE A 188 -22.86 -15.64 3.49
CA ILE A 188 -22.26 -16.62 4.41
C ILE A 188 -23.35 -17.29 5.26
N PHE A 189 -24.20 -16.51 5.95
CA PHE A 189 -25.12 -17.01 6.97
C PHE A 189 -26.54 -17.21 6.48
N VAL A 190 -27.11 -16.28 5.70
CA VAL A 190 -28.50 -16.39 5.24
C VAL A 190 -28.62 -17.38 4.09
N LEU A 191 -27.70 -17.30 3.11
CA LEU A 191 -27.70 -18.22 1.96
C LEU A 191 -26.85 -19.47 2.20
N HIS A 192 -26.23 -19.63 3.39
CA HIS A 192 -25.45 -20.78 3.81
C HIS A 192 -24.31 -21.17 2.85
N MET A 193 -23.72 -20.19 2.13
CA MET A 193 -22.68 -20.44 1.13
C MET A 193 -21.28 -20.57 1.75
N ASN A 194 -21.15 -20.42 3.07
CA ASN A 194 -19.89 -20.53 3.79
C ASN A 194 -18.78 -19.64 3.16
N VAL A 195 -17.57 -20.21 2.96
CA VAL A 195 -16.41 -19.49 2.37
C VAL A 195 -16.66 -19.00 0.94
N LYS A 196 -17.48 -19.72 0.15
CA LYS A 196 -17.90 -19.27 -1.19
C LYS A 196 -18.65 -17.95 -1.13
N GLY A 197 -19.49 -17.79 -0.09
CA GLY A 197 -20.27 -16.57 0.13
C GLY A 197 -19.37 -15.34 0.32
N ALA A 198 -18.33 -15.45 1.14
CA ALA A 198 -17.35 -14.39 1.34
C ALA A 198 -16.62 -14.02 0.04
N ALA A 199 -16.21 -15.02 -0.76
CA ALA A 199 -15.56 -14.77 -2.04
C ALA A 199 -16.49 -14.06 -3.04
N ILE A 200 -17.77 -14.45 -3.12
CA ILE A 200 -18.77 -13.82 -3.99
C ILE A 200 -19.02 -12.37 -3.55
N ALA A 201 -19.20 -12.13 -2.26
CA ALA A 201 -19.39 -10.78 -1.72
C ALA A 201 -18.19 -9.87 -2.07
N THR A 202 -16.97 -10.37 -1.93
CA THR A 202 -15.75 -9.66 -2.31
C THR A 202 -15.73 -9.34 -3.80
N VAL A 203 -16.01 -10.31 -4.68
CA VAL A 203 -16.00 -10.10 -6.14
C VAL A 203 -17.06 -9.09 -6.59
N ILE A 204 -18.29 -9.17 -6.04
CA ILE A 204 -19.34 -8.22 -6.35
C ILE A 204 -18.96 -6.80 -5.88
N SER A 205 -18.47 -6.68 -4.66
CA SER A 205 -18.05 -5.41 -4.08
C SER A 205 -16.93 -4.74 -4.88
N GLN A 206 -15.92 -5.51 -5.27
CA GLN A 206 -14.84 -5.04 -6.14
C GLN A 206 -15.31 -4.73 -7.56
N GLY A 207 -16.26 -5.50 -8.09
CA GLY A 207 -16.89 -5.23 -9.38
C GLY A 207 -17.62 -3.89 -9.41
N ILE A 208 -18.40 -3.58 -8.37
CA ILE A 208 -19.12 -2.30 -8.22
C ILE A 208 -18.10 -1.15 -8.04
N SER A 209 -17.05 -1.35 -7.23
CA SER A 209 -15.98 -0.37 -7.08
C SER A 209 -15.25 -0.08 -8.40
N ALA A 210 -14.99 -1.13 -9.21
CA ALA A 210 -14.39 -0.98 -10.53
C ALA A 210 -15.31 -0.22 -11.49
N LEU A 211 -16.60 -0.54 -11.50
CA LEU A 211 -17.61 0.17 -12.30
C LEU A 211 -17.70 1.65 -11.92
N TRP A 212 -17.73 1.95 -10.62
CA TRP A 212 -17.72 3.33 -10.11
C TRP A 212 -16.47 4.10 -10.59
N THR A 213 -15.30 3.50 -10.48
CA THR A 213 -14.03 4.06 -10.93
C THR A 213 -14.05 4.36 -12.43
N LEU A 214 -14.49 3.39 -13.24
CA LEU A 214 -14.59 3.54 -14.70
C LEU A 214 -15.63 4.57 -15.10
N GLN A 215 -16.79 4.58 -14.44
CA GLN A 215 -17.84 5.59 -14.68
C GLN A 215 -17.33 7.00 -14.43
N PHE A 216 -16.55 7.20 -13.36
CA PHE A 216 -15.95 8.50 -13.08
C PHE A 216 -14.92 8.88 -14.15
N LEU A 217 -13.98 7.98 -14.49
CA LEU A 217 -12.88 8.26 -15.44
C LEU A 217 -13.35 8.39 -16.90
N THR A 218 -14.51 7.88 -17.25
CA THR A 218 -15.13 8.08 -18.58
C THR A 218 -16.14 9.21 -18.60
N GLY A 219 -16.55 9.70 -17.43
CA GLY A 219 -17.59 10.68 -17.23
C GLY A 219 -17.19 12.12 -17.60
N LYS A 220 -18.10 13.07 -17.29
CA LYS A 220 -17.90 14.50 -17.55
C LYS A 220 -17.17 15.24 -16.43
N GLN A 221 -17.07 14.62 -15.24
CA GLN A 221 -16.49 15.26 -14.05
C GLN A 221 -14.97 15.10 -13.94
N THR A 222 -14.40 14.13 -14.66
CA THR A 222 -12.96 13.91 -14.69
C THR A 222 -12.26 14.93 -15.61
N ILE A 223 -11.03 15.31 -15.25
CA ILE A 223 -10.20 16.21 -16.06
C ILE A 223 -9.61 15.43 -17.22
N LEU A 224 -9.01 14.26 -16.93
CA LEU A 224 -8.43 13.35 -17.91
C LEU A 224 -9.38 12.19 -18.14
N LYS A 225 -9.75 11.94 -19.39
CA LYS A 225 -10.71 10.91 -19.73
C LYS A 225 -10.04 9.61 -20.16
N LEU A 226 -10.54 8.51 -19.65
CA LEU A 226 -10.16 7.18 -20.12
C LEU A 226 -10.79 6.95 -21.50
N ARG A 227 -10.00 7.06 -22.57
CA ARG A 227 -10.48 6.95 -23.96
C ARG A 227 -10.01 5.66 -24.60
N LYS A 228 -10.91 4.97 -25.30
CA LYS A 228 -10.63 3.70 -25.99
C LYS A 228 -9.44 3.79 -26.98
N LYS A 229 -9.24 4.94 -27.63
CA LYS A 229 -8.13 5.16 -28.58
C LYS A 229 -6.75 4.93 -27.96
N TYR A 230 -6.61 5.08 -26.64
CA TYR A 230 -5.36 4.94 -25.88
C TYR A 230 -5.16 3.57 -25.24
N PHE A 231 -6.01 2.60 -25.53
CA PHE A 231 -5.82 1.21 -25.05
C PHE A 231 -4.78 0.46 -25.87
N LYS A 232 -4.42 0.96 -27.05
CA LYS A 232 -3.29 0.44 -27.81
C LYS A 232 -1.99 0.73 -27.05
N LEU A 233 -1.25 -0.34 -26.73
CA LEU A 233 -0.02 -0.22 -25.96
C LEU A 233 1.05 0.55 -26.73
N ASN A 234 1.55 1.61 -26.12
CA ASN A 234 2.72 2.36 -26.58
C ASN A 234 3.92 1.93 -25.74
N PHE A 235 4.89 1.26 -26.36
CA PHE A 235 6.05 0.68 -25.68
C PHE A 235 6.85 1.73 -24.87
N TYR A 236 6.88 2.97 -25.33
CA TYR A 236 7.54 4.05 -24.61
C TYR A 236 6.91 4.29 -23.24
N TYR A 237 5.57 4.40 -23.15
CA TYR A 237 4.87 4.57 -21.88
C TYR A 237 4.85 3.30 -21.05
N VAL A 238 4.65 2.15 -21.68
CA VAL A 238 4.70 0.84 -21.01
C VAL A 238 6.01 0.67 -20.24
N LYS A 239 7.16 0.92 -20.88
CA LYS A 239 8.48 0.83 -20.23
C LYS A 239 8.59 1.77 -19.02
N ARG A 240 8.07 2.99 -19.12
CA ARG A 240 8.11 3.99 -18.03
C ARG A 240 7.19 3.60 -16.89
N ILE A 241 5.97 3.11 -17.18
CA ILE A 241 5.02 2.62 -16.19
C ILE A 241 5.64 1.45 -15.40
N PHE A 242 6.19 0.45 -16.08
CA PHE A 242 6.88 -0.66 -15.44
C PHE A 242 8.06 -0.17 -14.58
N SER A 243 8.93 0.68 -15.15
CA SER A 243 10.09 1.20 -14.43
C SER A 243 9.73 1.92 -13.14
N LEU A 244 8.64 2.70 -13.13
CA LEU A 244 8.22 3.44 -11.95
C LEU A 244 7.44 2.55 -10.97
N GLY A 245 6.57 1.71 -11.48
CA GLY A 245 5.76 0.79 -10.67
C GLY A 245 6.57 -0.31 -9.98
N THR A 246 7.70 -0.72 -10.58
CA THR A 246 8.64 -1.66 -9.94
C THR A 246 9.10 -1.18 -8.56
N ALA A 247 9.12 0.14 -8.30
CA ALA A 247 9.45 0.66 -6.99
C ALA A 247 8.48 0.17 -5.90
N GLY A 248 7.17 0.30 -6.14
CA GLY A 248 6.14 -0.20 -5.21
C GLY A 248 6.14 -1.73 -5.09
N PHE A 249 6.33 -2.42 -6.21
CA PHE A 249 6.43 -3.89 -6.24
C PHE A 249 7.63 -4.39 -5.42
N MET A 250 8.80 -3.79 -5.58
CA MET A 250 10.00 -4.13 -4.80
C MET A 250 9.85 -3.83 -3.30
N MET A 251 9.10 -2.78 -2.95
CA MET A 251 8.76 -2.51 -1.55
C MET A 251 7.96 -3.66 -0.92
N GLY A 252 7.01 -4.23 -1.65
CA GLY A 252 6.24 -5.39 -1.20
C GLY A 252 7.10 -6.64 -1.01
N ILE A 253 7.92 -6.99 -2.01
CA ILE A 253 8.81 -8.15 -1.95
C ILE A 253 9.82 -8.03 -0.80
N THR A 254 10.45 -6.88 -0.64
CA THR A 254 11.44 -6.68 0.42
C THR A 254 10.82 -6.77 1.82
N ASN A 255 9.57 -6.33 2.00
CA ASN A 255 8.84 -6.53 3.25
C ASN A 255 8.60 -8.02 3.53
N SER A 256 8.20 -8.81 2.53
CA SER A 256 7.99 -10.24 2.67
C SER A 256 9.27 -10.98 3.06
N ILE A 257 10.41 -10.64 2.44
CA ILE A 257 11.72 -11.21 2.80
C ILE A 257 12.04 -10.94 4.27
N VAL A 258 11.88 -9.70 4.73
CA VAL A 258 12.13 -9.34 6.14
C VAL A 258 11.20 -10.11 7.07
N THR A 259 9.92 -10.24 6.73
CA THR A 259 8.96 -10.99 7.55
C THR A 259 9.37 -12.46 7.71
N ILE A 260 9.80 -13.11 6.62
CA ILE A 260 10.27 -14.49 6.66
C ILE A 260 11.51 -14.61 7.56
N VAL A 261 12.52 -13.75 7.38
CA VAL A 261 13.74 -13.75 8.19
C VAL A 261 13.44 -13.48 9.66
N CYS A 262 12.57 -12.51 9.96
CA CYS A 262 12.13 -12.21 11.33
C CYS A 262 11.46 -13.42 11.98
N ASN A 263 10.48 -14.03 11.32
CA ASN A 263 9.75 -15.16 11.87
C ASN A 263 10.65 -16.38 12.13
N SER A 264 11.54 -16.69 11.16
CA SER A 264 12.51 -17.79 11.33
C SER A 264 13.46 -17.55 12.49
N THR A 265 13.95 -16.31 12.66
CA THR A 265 14.84 -15.96 13.76
C THR A 265 14.11 -15.96 15.11
N LEU A 266 12.89 -15.43 15.16
CA LEU A 266 12.06 -15.43 16.37
C LEU A 266 11.73 -16.86 16.81
N GLN A 267 11.42 -17.74 15.86
CA GLN A 267 11.20 -19.17 16.17
C GLN A 267 12.42 -19.80 16.82
N ALA A 268 13.62 -19.51 16.29
CA ALA A 268 14.86 -20.10 16.80
C ALA A 268 15.27 -19.60 18.19
N TYR A 269 15.00 -18.33 18.52
CA TYR A 269 15.47 -17.70 19.77
C TYR A 269 14.39 -17.54 20.83
N GLY A 270 13.11 -17.50 20.49
CA GLY A 270 12.03 -17.18 21.42
C GLY A 270 10.77 -18.03 21.29
N GLY A 271 10.72 -18.91 20.27
CA GLY A 271 9.59 -19.79 20.01
C GLY A 271 8.29 -19.06 19.70
N ASP A 272 7.17 -19.77 19.84
CA ASP A 272 5.83 -19.30 19.44
C ASP A 272 5.37 -18.05 20.21
N LEU A 273 5.85 -17.86 21.45
CA LEU A 273 5.51 -16.66 22.23
C LEU A 273 5.95 -15.38 21.52
N TYR A 274 7.18 -15.34 21.03
CA TYR A 274 7.72 -14.14 20.38
C TYR A 274 7.22 -13.96 18.94
N ILE A 275 6.81 -15.02 18.27
CA ILE A 275 6.09 -14.92 16.99
C ILE A 275 4.72 -14.26 17.22
N ALA A 276 3.99 -14.66 18.28
CA ALA A 276 2.72 -14.04 18.64
C ALA A 276 2.90 -12.54 18.99
N ILE A 277 3.94 -12.21 19.77
CA ILE A 277 4.29 -10.82 20.09
C ILE A 277 4.57 -10.02 18.81
N MET A 278 5.39 -10.54 17.89
CA MET A 278 5.71 -9.86 16.62
C MET A 278 4.47 -9.67 15.74
N THR A 279 3.55 -10.63 15.75
CA THR A 279 2.28 -10.52 15.02
C THR A 279 1.45 -9.33 15.53
N ILE A 280 1.37 -9.18 16.85
CA ILE A 280 0.69 -8.03 17.48
C ILE A 280 1.41 -6.71 17.12
N ILE A 281 2.74 -6.67 17.27
CA ILE A 281 3.56 -5.51 16.94
C ILE A 281 3.38 -5.11 15.47
N ASN A 282 3.35 -6.07 14.55
CA ASN A 282 3.11 -5.79 13.13
C ASN A 282 1.70 -5.22 12.88
N SER A 283 0.68 -5.70 13.60
CA SER A 283 -0.69 -5.17 13.50
C SER A 283 -0.76 -3.73 14.00
N ILE A 284 -0.11 -3.43 15.13
CA ILE A 284 0.01 -2.05 15.64
C ILE A 284 0.75 -1.18 14.62
N ARG A 285 1.84 -1.66 14.04
CA ARG A 285 2.62 -0.95 13.03
C ARG A 285 1.81 -0.65 11.76
N GLU A 286 1.02 -1.60 11.27
CA GLU A 286 0.17 -1.38 10.09
C GLU A 286 -0.76 -0.19 10.29
N ILE A 287 -1.40 -0.09 11.44
CA ILE A 287 -2.30 1.04 11.74
C ILE A 287 -1.50 2.32 11.97
N ALA A 288 -0.42 2.25 12.75
CA ALA A 288 0.40 3.39 13.11
C ALA A 288 1.05 4.10 11.92
N GLN A 289 1.40 3.37 10.86
CA GLN A 289 2.06 3.94 9.67
C GLN A 289 1.08 4.60 8.67
N LEU A 290 -0.24 4.34 8.75
CA LEU A 290 -1.22 4.82 7.78
C LEU A 290 -1.21 6.35 7.60
N PRO A 291 -1.17 7.18 8.65
CA PRO A 291 -1.15 8.64 8.48
C PRO A 291 0.11 9.12 7.75
N GLY A 292 1.28 8.62 8.12
CA GLY A 292 2.54 8.95 7.44
C GLY A 292 2.57 8.53 5.97
N GLN A 293 2.09 7.31 5.69
CA GLN A 293 2.00 6.77 4.33
C GLN A 293 0.97 7.53 3.48
N GLY A 294 -0.18 7.88 4.07
CA GLY A 294 -1.20 8.67 3.41
C GLY A 294 -0.70 10.05 3.01
N MET A 295 0.01 10.73 3.92
CA MET A 295 0.68 12.02 3.63
C MET A 295 1.73 11.88 2.54
N ALA A 296 2.59 10.86 2.62
CA ALA A 296 3.64 10.61 1.65
C ALA A 296 3.07 10.28 0.26
N ASN A 297 2.00 9.50 0.18
CA ASN A 297 1.35 9.17 -1.09
C ASN A 297 0.58 10.38 -1.67
N ALA A 298 -0.07 11.17 -0.83
CA ALA A 298 -0.81 12.36 -1.26
C ALA A 298 0.09 13.46 -1.87
N CYS A 299 1.36 13.51 -1.49
CA CYS A 299 2.27 14.50 -2.07
C CYS A 299 2.66 14.17 -3.53
N GLN A 300 2.63 12.91 -3.94
CA GLN A 300 3.10 12.48 -5.27
C GLN A 300 2.41 13.23 -6.43
N PRO A 301 1.06 13.30 -6.51
CA PRO A 301 0.39 14.01 -7.60
C PRO A 301 0.68 15.53 -7.58
N VAL A 302 0.75 16.13 -6.38
CA VAL A 302 0.99 17.57 -6.25
C VAL A 302 2.43 17.91 -6.65
N LEU A 303 3.41 17.13 -6.19
CA LEU A 303 4.82 17.33 -6.54
C LEU A 303 5.06 17.04 -8.03
N GLY A 304 4.50 15.94 -8.56
CA GLY A 304 4.62 15.56 -9.96
C GLY A 304 4.07 16.62 -10.90
N TYR A 305 2.88 17.13 -10.62
CA TYR A 305 2.26 18.19 -11.40
C TYR A 305 3.12 19.47 -11.41
N ASN A 306 3.52 19.97 -10.22
CA ASN A 306 4.33 21.18 -10.12
C ASN A 306 5.72 21.00 -10.75
N TYR A 307 6.28 19.79 -10.68
CA TYR A 307 7.53 19.46 -11.38
C TYR A 307 7.38 19.52 -12.90
N GLY A 308 6.27 18.97 -13.41
CA GLY A 308 5.91 19.06 -14.84
C GLY A 308 5.71 20.50 -15.30
N ALA A 309 5.04 21.32 -14.49
CA ALA A 309 4.82 22.75 -14.73
C ALA A 309 6.07 23.62 -14.55
N LYS A 310 7.22 23.03 -14.16
CA LYS A 310 8.48 23.73 -13.85
C LYS A 310 8.40 24.67 -12.64
N GLU A 311 7.38 24.53 -11.81
CA GLU A 311 7.17 25.29 -10.57
C GLU A 311 8.04 24.72 -9.41
N TYR A 312 9.36 24.79 -9.56
CA TYR A 312 10.31 24.11 -8.66
C TYR A 312 10.29 24.63 -7.22
N LYS A 313 10.01 25.94 -7.02
CA LYS A 313 9.84 26.53 -5.68
C LYS A 313 8.67 25.86 -4.94
N ARG A 314 7.58 25.57 -5.66
CA ARG A 314 6.39 24.90 -5.12
C ARG A 314 6.69 23.44 -4.77
N VAL A 315 7.47 22.73 -5.60
CA VAL A 315 7.92 21.36 -5.31
C VAL A 315 8.72 21.32 -4.00
N LEU A 316 9.71 22.21 -3.83
CA LEU A 316 10.52 22.30 -2.60
C LEU A 316 9.67 22.62 -1.36
N SER A 317 8.72 23.56 -1.47
CA SER A 317 7.78 23.87 -0.40
C SER A 317 6.92 22.66 -0.02
N GLY A 318 6.43 21.92 -1.02
CA GLY A 318 5.65 20.70 -0.80
C GLY A 318 6.45 19.61 -0.08
N ILE A 319 7.70 19.36 -0.48
CA ILE A 319 8.58 18.39 0.19
C ILE A 319 8.78 18.78 1.65
N LYS A 320 9.11 20.04 1.95
CA LYS A 320 9.28 20.53 3.32
C LYS A 320 8.02 20.36 4.15
N PHE A 321 6.87 20.78 3.61
CA PHE A 321 5.58 20.71 4.29
C PHE A 321 5.24 19.26 4.66
N VAL A 322 5.30 18.33 3.68
CA VAL A 322 4.98 16.92 3.91
C VAL A 322 5.93 16.31 4.94
N THR A 323 7.24 16.64 4.86
CA THR A 323 8.22 16.14 5.83
C THR A 323 7.86 16.55 7.26
N ILE A 324 7.54 17.84 7.47
CA ILE A 324 7.21 18.36 8.80
C ILE A 324 5.92 17.73 9.32
N VAL A 325 4.85 17.76 8.51
CA VAL A 325 3.54 17.27 8.96
C VAL A 325 3.56 15.77 9.19
N ALA A 326 4.11 14.98 8.26
CA ALA A 326 4.21 13.54 8.43
C ALA A 326 5.11 13.18 9.63
N PHE A 327 6.21 13.90 9.85
CA PHE A 327 7.07 13.72 11.02
C PHE A 327 6.30 13.98 12.33
N LEU A 328 5.57 15.09 12.42
CA LEU A 328 4.78 15.41 13.61
C LEU A 328 3.69 14.36 13.87
N MET A 329 2.97 13.93 12.83
CA MET A 329 1.97 12.88 12.96
C MET A 329 2.57 11.58 13.47
N MET A 330 3.67 11.12 12.87
CA MET A 330 4.35 9.88 13.26
C MET A 330 5.00 9.98 14.62
N PHE A 331 5.49 11.18 15.01
CA PHE A 331 6.04 11.44 16.33
C PHE A 331 4.97 11.36 17.44
N VAL A 332 3.79 11.95 17.21
CA VAL A 332 2.66 11.86 18.15
C VAL A 332 2.21 10.41 18.32
N ILE A 333 2.11 9.64 17.22
CA ILE A 333 1.74 8.23 17.27
C ILE A 333 2.80 7.42 18.01
N TRP A 334 4.08 7.64 17.71
CA TRP A 334 5.20 7.01 18.42
C TRP A 334 5.14 7.32 19.93
N LEU A 335 4.90 8.58 20.29
CA LEU A 335 4.80 9.00 21.69
C LEU A 335 3.65 8.30 22.39
N ALA A 336 2.47 8.20 21.75
CA ALA A 336 1.31 7.51 22.30
C ALA A 336 1.60 6.01 22.54
N ILE A 337 2.21 5.32 21.55
CA ILE A 337 2.58 3.91 21.69
C ILE A 337 3.63 3.69 22.78
N THR A 338 4.59 4.61 22.91
CA THR A 338 5.66 4.52 23.90
C THR A 338 5.14 4.78 25.31
N LEU A 339 4.19 5.72 25.49
CA LEU A 339 3.61 6.04 26.79
C LEU A 339 2.56 5.02 27.27
N PHE A 340 1.84 4.40 26.33
CA PHE A 340 0.74 3.49 26.65
C PHE A 340 0.90 2.11 25.96
N PRO A 341 2.06 1.43 26.09
CA PRO A 341 2.34 0.18 25.36
C PRO A 341 1.37 -0.94 25.73
N GLU A 342 1.03 -1.05 27.00
CA GLU A 342 0.10 -2.06 27.50
C GLU A 342 -1.28 -1.92 26.87
N PHE A 343 -1.83 -0.71 26.78
CA PHE A 343 -3.11 -0.46 26.13
C PHE A 343 -3.14 -0.96 24.68
N PHE A 344 -2.11 -0.65 23.89
CA PHE A 344 -2.04 -1.10 22.50
C PHE A 344 -1.93 -2.62 22.35
N ILE A 345 -1.25 -3.31 23.26
CA ILE A 345 -1.15 -4.78 23.24
C ILE A 345 -2.46 -5.41 23.68
N GLN A 346 -3.12 -4.84 24.71
CA GLN A 346 -4.38 -5.36 25.25
C GLN A 346 -5.54 -5.31 24.23
N ILE A 347 -5.49 -4.46 23.22
CA ILE A 347 -6.43 -4.47 22.10
C ILE A 347 -6.46 -5.84 21.41
N PHE A 348 -5.33 -6.56 21.39
CA PHE A 348 -5.17 -7.82 20.66
C PHE A 348 -5.19 -9.06 21.57
N THR A 349 -4.81 -8.94 22.84
CA THR A 349 -4.70 -10.09 23.74
C THR A 349 -4.78 -9.70 25.21
N HIS A 350 -5.37 -10.60 26.02
CA HIS A 350 -5.36 -10.51 27.49
C HIS A 350 -4.36 -11.49 28.14
N ASN A 351 -3.53 -12.18 27.36
CA ASN A 351 -2.53 -13.10 27.88
C ASN A 351 -1.39 -12.33 28.55
N GLN A 352 -1.28 -12.45 29.87
CA GLN A 352 -0.33 -11.72 30.68
C GLN A 352 1.14 -11.94 30.31
N LYS A 353 1.50 -13.16 29.86
CA LYS A 353 2.86 -13.43 29.38
C LYS A 353 3.20 -12.65 28.12
N ILE A 354 2.25 -12.59 27.18
CA ILE A 354 2.42 -11.81 25.94
C ILE A 354 2.51 -10.32 26.25
N ILE A 355 1.69 -9.81 27.18
CA ILE A 355 1.71 -8.40 27.58
C ILE A 355 3.06 -8.04 28.18
N THR A 356 3.53 -8.79 29.19
CA THR A 356 4.77 -8.48 29.90
C THR A 356 6.00 -8.47 28.99
N HIS A 357 6.19 -9.49 28.15
CA HIS A 357 7.30 -9.52 27.20
C HIS A 357 7.07 -8.61 26.00
N GLY A 358 5.81 -8.42 25.61
CA GLY A 358 5.41 -7.56 24.50
C GLY A 358 5.72 -6.08 24.72
N ILE A 359 5.59 -5.57 25.95
CA ILE A 359 5.91 -4.17 26.29
C ILE A 359 7.37 -3.86 25.95
N THR A 360 8.30 -4.69 26.42
CA THR A 360 9.74 -4.50 26.11
C THR A 360 10.00 -4.59 24.61
N SER A 361 9.45 -5.62 23.96
CA SER A 361 9.61 -5.82 22.51
C SER A 361 9.03 -4.66 21.69
N LEU A 362 7.88 -4.12 22.12
CA LEU A 362 7.22 -2.98 21.49
C LEU A 362 8.08 -1.72 21.59
N HIS A 363 8.61 -1.42 22.76
CA HIS A 363 9.51 -0.27 22.96
C HIS A 363 10.75 -0.36 22.08
N LEU A 364 11.38 -1.54 22.00
CA LEU A 364 12.55 -1.75 21.17
C LEU A 364 12.24 -1.60 19.68
N TYR A 365 11.14 -2.18 19.23
CA TYR A 365 10.73 -2.15 17.82
C TYR A 365 10.31 -0.73 17.38
N PHE A 366 9.56 -0.03 18.21
CA PHE A 366 9.08 1.33 17.90
C PHE A 366 10.11 2.41 18.23
N PHE A 367 11.26 2.07 18.80
CA PHE A 367 12.30 3.07 19.06
C PHE A 367 12.69 3.79 17.77
N GLY A 368 12.43 5.10 17.72
CA GLY A 368 12.68 5.91 16.53
C GLY A 368 11.74 5.64 15.34
N PHE A 369 10.55 5.08 15.56
CA PHE A 369 9.56 4.82 14.51
C PHE A 369 9.22 6.07 13.67
N PHE A 370 9.22 7.27 14.27
CA PHE A 370 9.04 8.54 13.56
C PHE A 370 10.11 8.81 12.50
N MET A 371 11.31 8.23 12.62
CA MET A 371 12.39 8.35 11.62
C MET A 371 12.01 7.66 10.29
N MET A 372 11.08 6.71 10.30
CA MET A 372 10.54 6.08 9.10
C MET A 372 9.89 7.10 8.15
N THR A 373 9.42 8.23 8.67
CA THR A 373 8.87 9.35 7.88
C THR A 373 9.84 9.82 6.80
N PHE A 374 11.12 9.92 7.13
CA PHE A 374 12.15 10.40 6.21
C PHE A 374 12.29 9.46 5.00
N GLN A 375 12.17 8.15 5.21
CA GLN A 375 12.15 7.21 4.11
C GLN A 375 10.86 7.33 3.30
N MET A 376 9.69 7.38 3.96
CA MET A 376 8.40 7.47 3.26
C MET A 376 8.34 8.71 2.36
N VAL A 377 8.72 9.86 2.88
CA VAL A 377 8.73 11.12 2.12
C VAL A 377 9.80 11.11 1.04
N GLY A 378 11.00 10.60 1.33
CA GLY A 378 12.09 10.49 0.36
C GLY A 378 11.73 9.61 -0.83
N GLN A 379 11.18 8.42 -0.58
CA GLN A 379 10.74 7.50 -1.63
C GLN A 379 9.54 8.04 -2.41
N SER A 380 8.53 8.60 -1.72
CA SER A 380 7.36 9.18 -2.38
C SER A 380 7.71 10.40 -3.22
N THR A 381 8.66 11.22 -2.79
CA THR A 381 9.21 12.32 -3.60
C THR A 381 9.90 11.77 -4.85
N ALA A 382 10.74 10.75 -4.71
CA ALA A 382 11.43 10.14 -5.85
C ALA A 382 10.43 9.53 -6.86
N VAL A 383 9.41 8.83 -6.40
CA VAL A 383 8.34 8.26 -7.23
C VAL A 383 7.52 9.38 -7.89
N GLY A 384 7.07 10.38 -7.12
CA GLY A 384 6.28 11.50 -7.61
C GLY A 384 6.97 12.33 -8.70
N LEU A 385 8.32 12.36 -8.68
CA LEU A 385 9.15 13.03 -9.68
C LEU A 385 9.65 12.09 -10.80
N GLY A 386 9.15 10.85 -10.87
CA GLY A 386 9.50 9.88 -11.89
C GLY A 386 10.89 9.25 -11.74
N LYS A 387 11.49 9.25 -10.54
CA LYS A 387 12.85 8.75 -10.26
C LYS A 387 12.84 7.42 -9.50
N SER A 388 12.28 6.38 -10.12
CA SER A 388 12.09 5.05 -9.54
C SER A 388 13.36 4.39 -9.01
N LYS A 389 14.50 4.56 -9.67
CA LYS A 389 15.77 3.90 -9.28
C LYS A 389 16.18 4.21 -7.84
N GLN A 390 15.97 5.44 -7.38
CA GLN A 390 16.27 5.82 -5.99
C GLN A 390 15.31 5.16 -5.00
N ALA A 391 14.02 5.11 -5.33
CA ALA A 391 13.03 4.47 -4.47
C ALA A 391 13.28 2.97 -4.33
N ILE A 392 13.62 2.28 -5.43
CA ILE A 392 13.98 0.85 -5.44
C ILE A 392 15.23 0.63 -4.60
N PHE A 393 16.29 1.41 -4.85
CA PHE A 393 17.56 1.26 -4.14
C PHE A 393 17.35 1.36 -2.62
N PHE A 394 16.64 2.37 -2.13
CA PHE A 394 16.44 2.55 -0.70
C PHE A 394 15.49 1.53 -0.07
N SER A 395 14.58 0.94 -0.84
CA SER A 395 13.79 -0.18 -0.37
C SER A 395 14.67 -1.41 -0.09
N ILE A 396 15.52 -1.78 -1.05
CA ILE A 396 16.48 -2.89 -0.92
C ILE A 396 17.50 -2.59 0.17
N PHE A 397 18.10 -1.40 0.16
CA PHE A 397 19.12 -0.99 1.12
C PHE A 397 18.62 -1.11 2.56
N ARG A 398 17.45 -0.54 2.87
CA ARG A 398 16.93 -0.61 4.22
C ARG A 398 16.51 -2.02 4.62
N LYS A 399 15.72 -2.70 3.80
CA LYS A 399 15.09 -3.96 4.19
C LYS A 399 16.02 -5.16 4.04
N VAL A 400 16.73 -5.27 2.91
CA VAL A 400 17.55 -6.43 2.60
C VAL A 400 18.97 -6.28 3.12
N ILE A 401 19.57 -5.06 3.01
CA ILE A 401 20.96 -4.85 3.39
C ILE A 401 21.10 -4.51 4.88
N ILE A 402 20.10 -3.85 5.50
CA ILE A 402 20.17 -3.46 6.92
C ILE A 402 19.33 -4.41 7.78
N VAL A 403 17.99 -4.43 7.60
CA VAL A 403 17.09 -5.14 8.52
C VAL A 403 17.35 -6.64 8.52
N ALA A 404 17.35 -7.29 7.36
CA ALA A 404 17.47 -8.74 7.30
C ALA A 404 18.78 -9.27 7.93
N PRO A 405 19.99 -8.70 7.63
CA PRO A 405 21.21 -9.12 8.29
C PRO A 405 21.23 -8.80 9.79
N LEU A 406 20.78 -7.61 10.20
CA LEU A 406 20.74 -7.25 11.62
C LEU A 406 19.80 -8.15 12.42
N THR A 407 18.67 -8.54 11.83
CA THR A 407 17.71 -9.48 12.44
C THR A 407 18.36 -10.83 12.76
N VAL A 408 19.32 -11.29 11.96
CA VAL A 408 20.05 -12.55 12.18
C VAL A 408 21.28 -12.38 13.07
N ILE A 409 21.98 -11.25 12.94
CA ILE A 409 23.26 -11.01 13.62
C ILE A 409 23.07 -10.56 15.07
N LEU A 410 22.19 -9.56 15.31
CA LEU A 410 22.01 -8.98 16.65
C LEU A 410 21.56 -9.99 17.72
N PRO A 411 20.68 -10.97 17.42
CA PRO A 411 20.30 -11.98 18.43
C PRO A 411 21.47 -12.80 18.98
N LYS A 412 22.55 -12.93 18.22
CA LYS A 412 23.78 -13.62 18.69
C LYS A 412 24.46 -12.88 19.85
N PHE A 413 24.27 -11.56 19.95
CA PHE A 413 24.92 -10.71 20.95
C PHE A 413 23.97 -10.29 22.09
N ILE A 414 22.71 -9.98 21.77
CA ILE A 414 21.75 -9.42 22.72
C ILE A 414 20.46 -10.25 22.84
N GLY A 415 20.50 -11.52 22.38
CA GLY A 415 19.35 -12.41 22.45
C GLY A 415 18.18 -11.93 21.59
N ILE A 416 16.98 -12.35 21.96
CA ILE A 416 15.73 -12.11 21.21
C ILE A 416 15.46 -10.62 20.95
N ASN A 417 15.92 -9.71 21.83
CA ASN A 417 15.75 -8.27 21.68
C ASN A 417 16.41 -7.74 20.42
N GLY A 418 17.44 -8.44 19.92
CA GLY A 418 18.13 -8.08 18.68
C GLY A 418 17.22 -8.04 17.44
N VAL A 419 16.21 -8.91 17.39
CA VAL A 419 15.24 -8.95 16.29
C VAL A 419 14.43 -7.65 16.24
N PHE A 420 13.98 -7.17 17.41
CA PHE A 420 13.15 -5.97 17.50
C PHE A 420 13.96 -4.68 17.26
N ILE A 421 15.19 -4.62 17.78
CA ILE A 421 16.09 -3.46 17.60
C ILE A 421 16.54 -3.31 16.13
N ALA A 422 16.62 -4.38 15.36
CA ALA A 422 17.01 -4.32 13.94
C ALA A 422 16.17 -3.34 13.12
N GLU A 423 14.86 -3.31 13.33
CA GLU A 423 13.96 -2.37 12.64
C GLU A 423 14.21 -0.92 13.10
N ALA A 424 14.42 -0.70 14.41
CA ALA A 424 14.74 0.62 14.95
C ALA A 424 16.03 1.19 14.35
N ILE A 425 17.12 0.43 14.33
CA ILE A 425 18.39 0.84 13.71
C ILE A 425 18.18 1.19 12.23
N SER A 426 17.40 0.38 11.52
CA SER A 426 17.13 0.62 10.11
C SER A 426 16.33 1.90 9.85
N ASN A 427 15.45 2.29 10.77
CA ASN A 427 14.69 3.53 10.66
C ASN A 427 15.61 4.75 10.71
N PHE A 428 16.62 4.76 11.60
CA PHE A 428 17.61 5.82 11.67
C PHE A 428 18.54 5.83 10.45
N ILE A 429 19.20 4.72 10.16
CA ILE A 429 20.19 4.64 9.08
C ILE A 429 19.49 4.74 7.72
N GLY A 430 18.51 3.88 7.46
CA GLY A 430 17.83 3.81 6.16
C GLY A 430 16.95 5.02 5.89
N GLY A 431 16.21 5.49 6.89
CA GLY A 431 15.38 6.70 6.79
C GLY A 431 16.24 7.95 6.56
N GLY A 432 17.28 8.15 7.38
CA GLY A 432 18.21 9.27 7.25
C GLY A 432 18.94 9.26 5.90
N ALA A 433 19.54 8.12 5.52
CA ALA A 433 20.25 7.98 4.25
C ALA A 433 19.33 8.26 3.04
N CYS A 434 18.10 7.74 3.05
CA CYS A 434 17.14 7.97 1.98
C CYS A 434 16.82 9.45 1.80
N TYR A 435 16.50 10.13 2.90
CA TYR A 435 16.13 11.55 2.86
C TYR A 435 17.30 12.45 2.49
N ILE A 436 18.48 12.23 3.08
CA ILE A 436 19.69 12.98 2.76
C ILE A 436 20.05 12.82 1.29
N THR A 437 20.04 11.60 0.76
CA THR A 437 20.32 11.36 -0.66
C THR A 437 19.27 12.01 -1.56
N MET A 438 17.99 11.90 -1.21
CA MET A 438 16.94 12.60 -1.94
C MET A 438 17.19 14.11 -1.96
N TRP A 439 17.54 14.69 -0.80
CA TRP A 439 17.82 16.12 -0.72
C TRP A 439 19.06 16.54 -1.52
N LEU A 440 20.14 15.77 -1.46
CA LEU A 440 21.39 16.06 -2.20
C LEU A 440 21.23 15.89 -3.71
N THR A 441 20.44 14.93 -4.16
CA THR A 441 20.28 14.61 -5.59
C THR A 441 19.11 15.32 -6.24
N ILE A 442 17.96 15.38 -5.57
CA ILE A 442 16.73 16.01 -6.07
C ILE A 442 16.62 17.45 -5.56
N GLY A 443 16.74 17.64 -4.25
CA GLY A 443 16.55 18.94 -3.61
C GLY A 443 17.51 20.00 -4.13
N ARG A 444 18.83 19.69 -4.20
CA ARG A 444 19.84 20.62 -4.74
C ARG A 444 19.61 20.93 -6.21
N LYS A 445 19.26 19.94 -7.03
CA LYS A 445 18.93 20.18 -8.45
C LYS A 445 17.71 21.08 -8.64
N LEU A 446 16.69 20.91 -7.78
CA LEU A 446 15.51 21.79 -7.79
C LEU A 446 15.88 23.22 -7.36
N GLN A 447 16.76 23.38 -6.35
CA GLN A 447 17.26 24.70 -5.93
C GLN A 447 18.05 25.41 -7.04
N GLN A 448 18.92 24.68 -7.78
CA GLN A 448 19.63 25.22 -8.94
C GLN A 448 18.66 25.70 -10.02
N LYS A 449 17.69 24.87 -10.39
CA LYS A 449 16.66 25.24 -11.36
C LYS A 449 15.81 26.44 -10.92
N CYS A 450 15.57 26.60 -9.61
CA CYS A 450 14.90 27.80 -9.09
C CYS A 450 15.71 29.09 -9.31
N LYS A 451 17.03 29.00 -9.35
CA LYS A 451 17.93 30.16 -9.61
C LYS A 451 18.03 30.48 -11.11
N GLU A 452 17.91 29.46 -11.96
CA GLU A 452 17.95 29.62 -13.42
C GLU A 452 16.63 30.20 -14.00
N THR A 453 15.55 30.15 -13.22
CA THR A 453 14.20 30.58 -13.63
C THR A 453 13.88 32.01 -13.15
N VAL A 454 14.78 32.64 -12.40
CA VAL A 454 14.76 34.06 -11.97
C VAL A 454 15.67 34.87 -12.87
#